data_755739e1d405602ee4f847f73af6739e
#
_entry.id   755739e1d405602ee4f847f73af6739e
#
_cell.length_a   1.000
_cell.length_b   1.000
_cell.length_c   1.000
_cell.angle_alpha   90.00
_cell.angle_beta   90.00
_cell.angle_gamma   90.00
#
_symmetry.space_group_name_H-M   'P 1'
#
loop_
_entity.id
_entity.type
_entity.pdbx_description
1 polymer ?
#
loop_
_entity_poly.entity_id
_entity_poly.type
_entity_poly.pdbx_seq_one_letter_code
_entity_poly.pdbx_strand_id
1 'polypeptide(L)'
;MIRKKEECAIENREKMRDGNGVIEITNLISGPEELCNKGRLFSKITVRSGCSIGYHVHEKDSELFYFIKGTAKYNDNGEVKTVSAGDVAICPAGSGHGVENDGDETVEIIAVIVYADQEQP
;
A
#
# COMPACT_ATOMS: atom_id res chain seq x y z
N MET A 1 2.97 3.42 23.81
CA MET A 1 3.84 2.23 23.70
C MET A 1 4.78 2.37 22.51
N ILE A 2 5.85 1.64 22.50
CA ILE A 2 6.80 1.63 21.39
C ILE A 2 6.84 0.20 20.83
N ARG A 3 6.75 0.08 19.51
CA ARG A 3 7.01 -1.19 18.83
C ARG A 3 8.34 -1.06 18.12
N LYS A 4 9.29 -1.90 18.49
CA LYS A 4 10.61 -1.86 17.88
C LYS A 4 10.54 -2.49 16.49
N LYS A 5 11.50 -2.15 15.64
CA LYS A 5 11.54 -2.63 14.26
C LYS A 5 11.42 -4.16 14.19
N GLU A 6 12.16 -4.87 15.06
CA GLU A 6 12.15 -6.33 15.02
C GLU A 6 10.85 -6.94 15.55
N GLU A 7 9.97 -6.14 16.11
CA GLU A 7 8.68 -6.59 16.60
C GLU A 7 7.57 -6.42 15.56
N CYS A 8 7.89 -5.77 14.45
CA CYS A 8 6.92 -5.59 13.36
C CYS A 8 6.85 -6.88 12.55
N ALA A 9 5.66 -7.39 12.34
CA ALA A 9 5.47 -8.62 11.58
C ALA A 9 5.71 -8.36 10.10
N ILE A 10 6.39 -9.30 9.45
CA ILE A 10 6.68 -9.21 8.02
C ILE A 10 5.96 -10.35 7.32
N GLU A 11 5.24 -10.03 6.24
CA GLU A 11 4.64 -11.04 5.39
C GLU A 11 5.09 -10.82 3.95
N ASN A 12 5.20 -11.91 3.21
CA ASN A 12 5.57 -11.87 1.80
C ASN A 12 4.40 -12.42 1.00
N ARG A 13 3.96 -11.68 0.00
CA ARG A 13 2.85 -12.07 -0.85
C ARG A 13 3.31 -12.22 -2.28
N GLU A 14 3.19 -13.45 -2.80
CA GLU A 14 3.52 -13.71 -4.19
C GLU A 14 2.35 -13.32 -5.07
N LYS A 15 2.64 -12.65 -6.20
CA LYS A 15 1.64 -12.26 -7.20
C LYS A 15 0.47 -11.52 -6.57
N MET A 16 0.78 -10.59 -5.68
CA MET A 16 -0.24 -9.85 -4.96
C MET A 16 -1.19 -9.16 -5.93
N ARG A 17 -2.49 -9.45 -5.79
CA ARG A 17 -3.53 -8.91 -6.69
C ARG A 17 -3.24 -9.20 -8.15
N ASP A 18 -2.69 -10.38 -8.46
CA ASP A 18 -2.29 -10.80 -9.79
C ASP A 18 -1.14 -9.98 -10.38
N GLY A 19 -0.34 -9.38 -9.51
CA GLY A 19 0.88 -8.71 -9.93
C GLY A 19 2.02 -9.68 -10.10
N ASN A 20 3.23 -9.15 -10.20
CA ASN A 20 4.46 -9.93 -10.41
C ASN A 20 5.32 -9.95 -9.18
N GLY A 21 5.97 -11.11 -8.96
CA GLY A 21 6.99 -11.24 -7.94
C GLY A 21 6.43 -11.24 -6.53
N VAL A 22 7.31 -10.93 -5.58
CA VAL A 22 6.98 -10.99 -4.16
C VAL A 22 6.95 -9.57 -3.61
N ILE A 23 5.86 -9.24 -2.92
CA ILE A 23 5.73 -7.97 -2.23
C ILE A 23 5.96 -8.23 -0.74
N GLU A 24 6.88 -7.49 -0.15
CA GLU A 24 7.15 -7.61 1.29
C GLU A 24 6.36 -6.53 2.02
N ILE A 25 5.56 -6.96 2.99
CA ILE A 25 4.75 -6.05 3.78
C ILE A 25 5.22 -6.12 5.22
N THR A 26 5.70 -5.00 5.74
CA THR A 26 6.08 -4.86 7.14
C THR A 26 4.93 -4.19 7.85
N ASN A 27 4.23 -4.94 8.68
CA ASN A 27 3.06 -4.43 9.39
C ASN A 27 3.52 -3.62 10.60
N LEU A 28 3.12 -2.36 10.64
CA LEU A 28 3.53 -1.43 11.70
C LEU A 28 2.56 -1.46 12.87
N ILE A 29 1.39 -2.05 12.67
CA ILE A 29 0.38 -2.25 13.71
C ILE A 29 0.05 -3.74 13.80
N SER A 30 -0.48 -4.14 14.93
CA SER A 30 -0.86 -5.54 15.16
C SER A 30 -2.27 -5.82 14.70
N GLY A 31 -3.11 -4.81 14.63
CA GLY A 31 -4.49 -5.00 14.19
C GLY A 31 -5.24 -3.69 14.15
N PRO A 32 -6.49 -3.74 13.67
CA PRO A 32 -7.28 -2.51 13.46
C PRO A 32 -7.53 -1.73 14.75
N GLU A 33 -7.48 -2.40 15.91
CA GLU A 33 -7.71 -1.71 17.17
C GLU A 33 -6.68 -0.61 17.43
N GLU A 34 -5.49 -0.73 16.84
CA GLU A 34 -4.46 0.31 16.98
C GLU A 34 -4.75 1.51 16.09
N LEU A 35 -5.72 1.41 15.20
CA LEU A 35 -6.25 2.52 14.43
C LEU A 35 -7.66 2.89 14.93
N CYS A 36 -7.96 2.58 16.17
CA CYS A 36 -9.27 2.87 16.80
C CYS A 36 -10.42 2.24 15.99
N ASN A 37 -10.15 1.14 15.34
CA ASN A 37 -11.09 0.44 14.46
C ASN A 37 -11.61 1.32 13.31
N LYS A 38 -10.81 2.33 12.94
CA LYS A 38 -11.14 3.22 11.83
C LYS A 38 -10.41 2.83 10.55
N GLY A 39 -9.56 1.84 10.63
CA GLY A 39 -8.81 1.33 9.47
C GLY A 39 -8.26 -0.03 9.78
N ARG A 40 -7.59 -0.64 8.79
CA ARG A 40 -7.13 -2.02 8.93
C ARG A 40 -5.68 -2.24 8.55
N LEU A 41 -4.98 -1.20 8.10
CA LEU A 41 -3.61 -1.39 7.65
C LEU A 41 -2.81 -0.11 7.86
N PHE A 42 -1.62 -0.29 8.41
CA PHE A 42 -0.58 0.73 8.46
C PHE A 42 0.72 -0.04 8.32
N SER A 43 1.34 0.06 7.15
CA SER A 43 2.44 -0.84 6.80
C SER A 43 3.46 -0.15 5.92
N LYS A 44 4.68 -0.70 5.93
CA LYS A 44 5.67 -0.35 4.91
C LYS A 44 5.62 -1.46 3.86
N ILE A 45 5.43 -1.07 2.61
CA ILE A 45 5.37 -1.99 1.48
C ILE A 45 6.66 -1.84 0.69
N THR A 46 7.33 -2.94 0.45
CA THR A 46 8.57 -2.97 -0.32
C THR A 46 8.31 -3.65 -1.65
N VAL A 47 8.53 -2.90 -2.74
CA VAL A 47 8.33 -3.39 -4.10
C VAL A 47 9.68 -3.38 -4.79
N ARG A 48 10.28 -4.55 -4.91
CA ARG A 48 11.61 -4.67 -5.51
C ARG A 48 11.51 -4.60 -7.03
N SER A 49 12.65 -4.41 -7.68
CA SER A 49 12.72 -4.29 -9.13
C SER A 49 12.00 -5.47 -9.79
N GLY A 50 11.15 -5.17 -10.76
CA GLY A 50 10.39 -6.18 -11.50
C GLY A 50 9.13 -6.66 -10.81
N CYS A 51 8.86 -6.21 -9.59
CA CYS A 51 7.69 -6.64 -8.84
C CYS A 51 6.57 -5.62 -8.98
N SER A 52 5.34 -6.08 -8.75
CA SER A 52 4.19 -5.20 -8.84
C SER A 52 3.04 -5.70 -7.97
N ILE A 53 2.21 -4.75 -7.55
CA ILE A 53 0.90 -5.03 -6.98
C ILE A 53 -0.11 -4.78 -8.08
N GLY A 54 -0.89 -5.80 -8.43
CA GLY A 54 -1.84 -5.70 -9.53
C GLY A 54 -2.98 -4.74 -9.26
N TYR A 55 -3.63 -4.30 -10.33
CA TYR A 55 -4.74 -3.38 -10.22
C TYR A 55 -5.90 -4.01 -9.45
N HIS A 56 -6.45 -3.29 -8.50
CA HIS A 56 -7.58 -3.76 -7.71
C HIS A 56 -8.39 -2.56 -7.22
N VAL A 57 -9.67 -2.81 -6.93
CA VAL A 57 -10.59 -1.76 -6.49
C VAL A 57 -10.80 -1.85 -4.99
N HIS A 58 -10.76 -0.70 -4.33
CA HIS A 58 -11.09 -0.58 -2.92
C HIS A 58 -12.56 -0.17 -2.82
N GLU A 59 -13.42 -1.08 -2.37
CA GLU A 59 -14.84 -0.80 -2.37
C GLU A 59 -15.34 -0.16 -1.08
N LYS A 60 -14.76 -0.57 0.06
CA LYS A 60 -15.26 -0.15 1.37
C LYS A 60 -14.22 0.57 2.19
N ASP A 61 -13.10 0.90 1.61
CA ASP A 61 -12.03 1.60 2.30
C ASP A 61 -11.25 2.44 1.32
N SER A 62 -10.43 3.33 1.85
CA SER A 62 -9.51 4.15 1.07
C SER A 62 -8.10 3.77 1.45
N GLU A 63 -7.21 3.79 0.47
CA GLU A 63 -5.79 3.52 0.74
C GLU A 63 -4.96 4.72 0.35
N LEU A 64 -4.05 5.12 1.24
CA LEU A 64 -3.13 6.21 1.00
C LEU A 64 -1.73 5.64 0.96
N PHE A 65 -0.97 6.03 -0.06
CA PHE A 65 0.44 5.67 -0.21
C PHE A 65 1.29 6.91 -0.07
N TYR A 66 2.33 6.82 0.74
CA TYR A 66 3.39 7.82 0.76
C TYR A 66 4.66 7.13 0.28
N PHE A 67 5.17 7.54 -0.88
CA PHE A 67 6.36 6.93 -1.47
C PHE A 67 7.57 7.51 -0.78
N ILE A 68 8.35 6.66 -0.12
CA ILE A 68 9.50 7.13 0.64
C ILE A 68 10.82 6.81 -0.04
N LYS A 69 10.81 5.93 -1.06
CA LYS A 69 12.02 5.58 -1.79
C LYS A 69 11.66 5.06 -3.17
N GLY A 70 12.47 5.46 -4.16
CA GLY A 70 12.36 4.91 -5.51
C GLY A 70 11.36 5.62 -6.39
N THR A 71 11.22 5.11 -7.61
CA THR A 71 10.30 5.62 -8.62
C THR A 71 9.52 4.44 -9.18
N ALA A 72 8.21 4.62 -9.37
CA ALA A 72 7.34 3.54 -9.82
C ALA A 72 6.29 4.07 -10.77
N LYS A 73 5.63 3.13 -11.47
CA LYS A 73 4.42 3.43 -12.24
C LYS A 73 3.23 3.14 -11.35
N TYR A 74 2.35 4.09 -11.23
CA TYR A 74 1.17 3.97 -10.39
C TYR A 74 -0.07 4.06 -11.27
N ASN A 75 -0.92 3.04 -11.20
CA ASN A 75 -2.17 3.05 -11.94
C ASN A 75 -3.20 3.73 -11.05
N ASP A 76 -3.59 4.93 -11.46
CA ASP A 76 -4.51 5.78 -10.70
C ASP A 76 -5.88 5.67 -11.35
N ASN A 77 -6.66 4.70 -10.90
CA ASN A 77 -8.01 4.47 -11.38
C ASN A 77 -8.06 4.34 -12.90
N GLY A 78 -7.08 3.63 -13.47
CA GLY A 78 -6.99 3.37 -14.89
C GLY A 78 -6.00 4.24 -15.64
N GLU A 79 -5.48 5.28 -15.02
CA GLU A 79 -4.52 6.16 -15.66
C GLU A 79 -3.14 5.97 -15.02
N VAL A 80 -2.15 5.56 -15.83
CA VAL A 80 -0.82 5.28 -15.33
C VAL A 80 -0.01 6.56 -15.23
N LYS A 81 0.57 6.78 -14.05
CA LYS A 81 1.38 7.95 -13.76
C LYS A 81 2.68 7.52 -13.12
N THR A 82 3.73 8.30 -13.31
CA THR A 82 5.00 8.06 -12.63
C THR A 82 4.98 8.75 -11.28
N VAL A 83 5.39 8.02 -10.24
CA VAL A 83 5.48 8.53 -8.87
C VAL A 83 6.88 8.30 -8.35
N SER A 84 7.33 9.16 -7.44
CA SER A 84 8.67 9.10 -6.87
C SER A 84 8.62 9.42 -5.40
N ALA A 85 9.75 9.24 -4.71
CA ALA A 85 9.85 9.54 -3.29
C ALA A 85 9.35 10.95 -3.00
N GLY A 86 8.50 11.06 -2.00
CA GLY A 86 7.86 12.32 -1.60
C GLY A 86 6.44 12.48 -2.15
N ASP A 87 6.04 11.65 -3.10
CA ASP A 87 4.70 11.73 -3.67
C ASP A 87 3.69 10.99 -2.80
N VAL A 88 2.46 11.46 -2.84
CA VAL A 88 1.34 10.84 -2.15
C VAL A 88 0.31 10.40 -3.18
N ALA A 89 -0.15 9.15 -3.05
CA ALA A 89 -1.25 8.66 -3.88
C ALA A 89 -2.43 8.33 -2.98
N ILE A 90 -3.61 8.74 -3.40
CA ILE A 90 -4.83 8.50 -2.65
C ILE A 90 -5.76 7.70 -3.54
N CYS A 91 -6.17 6.52 -3.06
CA CYS A 91 -7.15 5.69 -3.74
C CYS A 91 -8.42 5.68 -2.90
N PRO A 92 -9.40 6.54 -3.21
CA PRO A 92 -10.61 6.60 -2.40
C PRO A 92 -11.48 5.37 -2.63
N ALA A 93 -12.40 5.14 -1.72
CA ALA A 93 -13.34 4.04 -1.86
C ALA A 93 -14.10 4.18 -3.18
N GLY A 94 -14.22 3.07 -3.88
CA GLY A 94 -14.85 3.03 -5.20
C GLY A 94 -13.85 3.14 -6.35
N SER A 95 -12.60 3.51 -6.06
CA SER A 95 -11.56 3.63 -7.08
C SER A 95 -10.61 2.45 -7.00
N GLY A 96 -9.82 2.28 -8.06
CA GLY A 96 -8.84 1.23 -8.11
C GLY A 96 -7.44 1.76 -8.28
N HIS A 97 -6.46 0.93 -7.95
CA HIS A 97 -5.07 1.26 -8.17
C HIS A 97 -4.18 0.03 -8.26
N GLY A 98 -2.97 0.26 -8.71
CA GLY A 98 -1.90 -0.72 -8.72
C GLY A 98 -0.57 0.00 -8.81
N VAL A 99 0.51 -0.70 -8.53
CA VAL A 99 1.85 -0.11 -8.60
C VAL A 99 2.81 -1.12 -9.18
N GLU A 100 3.69 -0.65 -10.07
CA GLU A 100 4.67 -1.48 -10.73
C GLU A 100 6.04 -0.84 -10.63
N ASN A 101 7.03 -1.62 -10.19
CA ASN A 101 8.40 -1.17 -10.18
C ASN A 101 9.11 -1.70 -11.42
N ASP A 102 9.14 -0.89 -12.47
CA ASP A 102 9.81 -1.26 -13.71
C ASP A 102 11.24 -0.68 -13.78
N GLY A 103 11.75 -0.15 -12.68
CA GLY A 103 13.09 0.39 -12.58
C GLY A 103 14.02 -0.56 -11.84
N ASP A 104 15.21 -0.04 -11.50
CA ASP A 104 16.24 -0.84 -10.84
C ASP A 104 16.27 -0.65 -9.32
N GLU A 105 15.78 0.48 -8.85
CA GLU A 105 15.82 0.80 -7.43
C GLU A 105 14.59 0.22 -6.73
N THR A 106 14.79 -0.31 -5.52
CA THR A 106 13.68 -0.76 -4.69
C THR A 106 12.77 0.41 -4.35
N VAL A 107 11.46 0.19 -4.44
CA VAL A 107 10.45 1.19 -4.08
C VAL A 107 9.92 0.85 -2.70
N GLU A 108 9.84 1.86 -1.84
CA GLU A 108 9.28 1.69 -0.49
C GLU A 108 8.14 2.68 -0.30
N ILE A 109 7.06 2.17 0.27
CA ILE A 109 5.80 2.90 0.41
C ILE A 109 5.32 2.75 1.85
N ILE A 110 4.87 3.85 2.46
CA ILE A 110 4.09 3.77 3.68
C ILE A 110 2.64 3.80 3.27
N ALA A 111 1.88 2.79 3.70
CA ALA A 111 0.50 2.64 3.30
C ALA A 111 -0.41 2.62 4.52
N VAL A 112 -1.54 3.29 4.40
CA VAL A 112 -2.58 3.23 5.42
C VAL A 112 -3.92 2.99 4.72
N ILE A 113 -4.73 2.09 5.29
CA ILE A 113 -6.08 1.85 4.80
C ILE A 113 -7.05 2.24 5.90
N VAL A 114 -7.93 3.17 5.59
CA VAL A 114 -8.98 3.61 6.50
C VAL A 114 -10.32 3.21 5.92
N TYR A 115 -11.25 2.82 6.79
CA TYR A 115 -12.57 2.43 6.32
C TYR A 115 -13.31 3.64 5.78
N ALA A 116 -14.07 3.43 4.71
CA ALA A 116 -14.97 4.44 4.22
C ALA A 116 -16.00 4.71 5.31
N ASP A 117 -16.54 5.91 5.27
CA ASP A 117 -17.51 6.29 6.25
C ASP A 117 -18.63 5.30 6.28
N GLN A 118 -18.93 4.80 7.47
CA GLN A 118 -20.05 3.90 7.62
C GLN A 118 -21.31 4.69 7.49
N GLU A 119 -22.32 4.05 6.91
CA GLU A 119 -23.60 4.72 6.80
C GLU A 119 -24.08 5.17 8.13
N GLN A 120 -24.47 6.39 8.20
CA GLN A 120 -25.03 6.89 9.40
C GLN A 120 -26.41 6.30 9.60
N PRO A 121 -26.74 5.88 10.80
CA PRO A 121 -28.06 5.31 11.08
C PRO A 121 -29.18 6.26 10.75
#